data_df2873756dcfd355a9111b27a361847f
#
_entry.id   df2873756dcfd355a9111b27a361847f
#
_cell.length_a   1.000
_cell.length_b   1.000
_cell.length_c   1.000
_cell.angle_alpha   90.00
_cell.angle_beta   90.00
_cell.angle_gamma   90.00
#
_symmetry.space_group_name_H-M   'P 1'
#
loop_
_entity.id
_entity.type
_entity.pdbx_description
1 polymer ?
#
loop_
_entity_poly.entity_id
_entity_poly.type
_entity_poly.pdbx_seq_one_letter_code
_entity_poly.pdbx_strand_id
1 'polypeptide(L)'
;FKSQNMALNSYITGAGLEMGRTQVMQAKAAEIEPDVRMNPVLLKPSSDVGSQVVVMGEIRGEMSAVNYHHYKKALLPEVRKAFRDLAGQHDIIVIEGAGSPAEINLAENDIVNMGLARELNAPVLLVGDIDRGGVFAQLYGTAELVDPDDRGRIEGIIINKFRGDVEILKPGLEMLEDRTGIPVLGVLPMIDVDLDDEDSLSSRLTRNTKNPIDISVIRLPRLSNFTDFNALEVKDLSSVRYIKDVRELGHPDMIILPGTKNTMDDLLWLRQSGLEAEI
;
A
#
# COMPACT_ATOMS: atom_id res chain seq x y z
N PHE A 1 -5.91 -9.81 -5.50
CA PHE A 1 -5.76 -9.03 -6.72
C PHE A 1 -5.83 -7.54 -6.40
N LYS A 2 -4.87 -6.76 -6.84
CA LYS A 2 -4.84 -5.30 -6.72
C LYS A 2 -4.54 -4.73 -8.10
N SER A 3 -5.53 -4.15 -8.75
CA SER A 3 -5.42 -3.73 -10.16
C SER A 3 -4.29 -2.74 -10.40
N GLN A 4 -4.11 -1.80 -9.46
CA GLN A 4 -3.03 -0.82 -9.47
C GLN A 4 -2.47 -0.69 -8.06
N ASN A 5 -1.15 -0.70 -7.94
CA ASN A 5 -0.44 -0.36 -6.71
C ASN A 5 0.51 0.83 -6.96
N MET A 6 0.75 1.61 -5.91
CA MET A 6 1.79 2.65 -5.92
C MET A 6 2.77 2.33 -4.78
N ALA A 7 3.95 1.85 -5.13
CA ALA A 7 4.96 1.48 -4.15
C ALA A 7 6.38 1.57 -4.73
N LEU A 8 7.35 1.90 -3.90
CA LEU A 8 8.78 1.81 -4.23
C LEU A 8 9.33 0.39 -4.04
N ASN A 9 8.67 -0.40 -3.17
CA ASN A 9 9.04 -1.78 -2.93
C ASN A 9 8.46 -2.67 -4.02
N SER A 10 9.32 -3.37 -4.73
CA SER A 10 8.94 -4.29 -5.79
C SER A 10 9.66 -5.63 -5.66
N TYR A 11 9.21 -6.59 -6.44
CA TYR A 11 9.75 -7.94 -6.50
C TYR A 11 9.82 -8.39 -7.95
N ILE A 12 10.83 -9.18 -8.29
CA ILE A 12 10.97 -9.80 -9.60
C ILE A 12 10.51 -11.25 -9.49
N THR A 13 9.48 -11.60 -10.24
CA THR A 13 8.95 -12.97 -10.30
C THR A 13 9.95 -13.94 -10.95
N GLY A 14 9.73 -15.24 -10.82
CA GLY A 14 10.52 -16.25 -11.51
C GLY A 14 10.56 -16.13 -13.03
N ALA A 15 9.59 -15.43 -13.63
CA ALA A 15 9.54 -15.10 -15.05
C ALA A 15 10.33 -13.82 -15.43
N GLY A 16 10.99 -13.16 -14.47
CA GLY A 16 11.73 -11.92 -14.68
C GLY A 16 10.86 -10.68 -14.79
N LEU A 17 9.60 -10.73 -14.33
CA LEU A 17 8.62 -9.66 -14.41
C LEU A 17 8.46 -8.97 -13.05
N GLU A 18 8.24 -7.64 -13.05
CA GLU A 18 8.17 -6.84 -11.83
C GLU A 18 6.73 -6.70 -11.31
N MET A 19 6.54 -6.85 -9.99
CA MET A 19 5.25 -6.61 -9.32
C MET A 19 5.43 -6.01 -7.93
N GLY A 20 4.35 -5.50 -7.35
CA GLY A 20 4.35 -4.95 -6.00
C GLY A 20 4.66 -6.01 -4.94
N ARG A 21 5.54 -5.67 -3.99
CA ARG A 21 5.99 -6.60 -2.93
C ARG A 21 4.84 -7.07 -2.03
N THR A 22 3.87 -6.21 -1.75
CA THR A 22 2.70 -6.57 -0.93
C THR A 22 1.91 -7.72 -1.55
N GLN A 23 1.68 -7.70 -2.86
CA GLN A 23 0.96 -8.79 -3.53
C GLN A 23 1.77 -10.08 -3.56
N VAL A 24 3.10 -9.98 -3.55
CA VAL A 24 3.97 -11.16 -3.37
C VAL A 24 3.78 -11.77 -1.98
N MET A 25 3.74 -10.94 -0.94
CA MET A 25 3.49 -11.41 0.42
C MET A 25 2.11 -12.07 0.55
N GLN A 26 1.08 -11.45 -0.06
CA GLN A 26 -0.29 -12.01 -0.10
C GLN A 26 -0.34 -13.35 -0.86
N ALA A 27 0.37 -13.47 -1.97
CA ALA A 27 0.50 -14.73 -2.70
C ALA A 27 1.14 -15.82 -1.84
N LYS A 28 2.25 -15.50 -1.16
CA LYS A 28 2.92 -16.42 -0.23
C LYS A 28 2.01 -16.84 0.93
N ALA A 29 1.24 -15.90 1.49
CA ALA A 29 0.26 -16.19 2.55
C ALA A 29 -0.87 -17.11 2.06
N ALA A 30 -1.21 -17.04 0.78
CA ALA A 30 -2.16 -17.93 0.11
C ALA A 30 -1.52 -19.24 -0.41
N GLU A 31 -0.23 -19.46 -0.16
CA GLU A 31 0.54 -20.62 -0.61
C GLU A 31 0.56 -20.81 -2.13
N ILE A 32 0.57 -19.69 -2.88
CA ILE A 32 0.64 -19.68 -4.35
C ILE A 32 1.86 -18.88 -4.82
N GLU A 33 2.34 -19.20 -6.02
CA GLU A 33 3.42 -18.46 -6.63
C GLU A 33 2.98 -17.03 -7.02
N PRO A 34 3.85 -16.02 -6.78
CA PRO A 34 3.58 -14.66 -7.21
C PRO A 34 3.47 -14.54 -8.72
N ASP A 35 2.39 -13.92 -9.18
CA ASP A 35 2.09 -13.70 -10.59
C ASP A 35 1.77 -12.22 -10.84
N VAL A 36 2.35 -11.63 -11.87
CA VAL A 36 2.14 -10.21 -12.22
C VAL A 36 0.69 -9.86 -12.48
N ARG A 37 -0.14 -10.85 -12.85
CA ARG A 37 -1.58 -10.68 -13.01
C ARG A 37 -2.28 -10.31 -11.70
N MET A 38 -1.67 -10.61 -10.54
CA MET A 38 -2.20 -10.20 -9.22
C MET A 38 -2.07 -8.71 -8.99
N ASN A 39 -1.10 -8.05 -9.66
CA ASN A 39 -0.87 -6.61 -9.63
C ASN A 39 -0.48 -6.12 -11.03
N PRO A 40 -1.42 -6.04 -11.97
CA PRO A 40 -1.14 -5.75 -13.37
C PRO A 40 -0.57 -4.35 -13.62
N VAL A 41 -0.83 -3.38 -12.73
CA VAL A 41 -0.26 -2.03 -12.84
C VAL A 41 0.46 -1.66 -11.55
N LEU A 42 1.75 -1.31 -11.68
CA LEU A 42 2.56 -0.81 -10.59
C LEU A 42 3.11 0.57 -10.95
N LEU A 43 2.88 1.54 -10.08
CA LEU A 43 3.44 2.89 -10.18
C LEU A 43 4.59 3.02 -9.19
N LYS A 44 5.76 3.42 -9.69
CA LYS A 44 6.95 3.67 -8.86
C LYS A 44 7.25 5.18 -8.88
N PRO A 45 6.94 5.92 -7.81
CA PRO A 45 7.24 7.34 -7.75
C PRO A 45 8.72 7.63 -8.05
N SER A 46 8.98 8.42 -9.07
CA SER A 46 10.34 8.83 -9.48
C SER A 46 10.63 10.28 -9.15
N SER A 47 9.57 11.09 -8.99
CA SER A 47 9.63 12.51 -8.59
C SER A 47 8.36 12.87 -7.83
N ASP A 48 8.26 14.12 -7.36
CA ASP A 48 7.06 14.61 -6.66
C ASP A 48 5.82 14.65 -7.56
N VAL A 49 5.99 14.66 -8.87
CA VAL A 49 4.91 14.80 -9.86
C VAL A 49 4.89 13.70 -10.93
N GLY A 50 5.79 12.73 -10.84
CA GLY A 50 5.95 11.68 -11.86
C GLY A 50 6.20 10.31 -11.27
N SER A 51 5.80 9.30 -12.04
CA SER A 51 6.02 7.89 -11.69
C SER A 51 6.42 7.08 -12.92
N GLN A 52 7.28 6.11 -12.71
CA GLN A 52 7.47 5.04 -13.68
C GLN A 52 6.27 4.12 -13.66
N VAL A 53 5.69 3.89 -14.82
CA VAL A 53 4.53 3.02 -15.02
C VAL A 53 5.03 1.65 -15.46
N VAL A 54 4.70 0.63 -14.69
CA VAL A 54 4.96 -0.78 -15.00
C VAL A 54 3.61 -1.47 -15.24
N VAL A 55 3.47 -2.16 -16.36
CA VAL A 55 2.23 -2.85 -16.73
C VAL A 55 2.57 -4.30 -17.06
N MET A 56 1.88 -5.22 -16.41
CA MET A 56 2.13 -6.67 -16.54
C MET A 56 3.61 -7.05 -16.32
N GLY A 57 4.27 -6.33 -15.41
CA GLY A 57 5.66 -6.56 -15.05
C GLY A 57 6.71 -5.90 -15.95
N GLU A 58 6.29 -5.18 -16.99
CA GLU A 58 7.17 -4.48 -17.93
C GLU A 58 7.06 -2.97 -17.82
N ILE A 59 8.18 -2.26 -17.91
CA ILE A 59 8.22 -0.80 -17.88
C ILE A 59 7.61 -0.25 -19.16
N ARG A 60 6.58 0.59 -19.03
CA ARG A 60 5.95 1.33 -20.15
C ARG A 60 6.52 2.75 -20.32
N GLY A 61 7.12 3.31 -19.30
CA GLY A 61 7.75 4.63 -19.33
C GLY A 61 7.50 5.47 -18.09
N GLU A 62 7.98 6.70 -18.13
CA GLU A 62 7.75 7.70 -17.09
C GLU A 62 6.55 8.57 -17.47
N MET A 63 5.66 8.83 -16.52
CA MET A 63 4.49 9.67 -16.73
C MET A 63 4.29 10.63 -15.57
N SER A 64 3.88 11.86 -15.86
CA SER A 64 3.35 12.76 -14.84
C SER A 64 2.00 12.27 -14.31
N ALA A 65 1.62 12.68 -13.11
CA ALA A 65 0.33 12.32 -12.52
C ALA A 65 -0.85 12.69 -13.44
N VAL A 66 -0.79 13.85 -14.12
CA VAL A 66 -1.82 14.30 -15.07
C VAL A 66 -1.89 13.36 -16.28
N ASN A 67 -0.75 13.06 -16.90
CA ASN A 67 -0.71 12.16 -18.05
C ASN A 67 -1.17 10.75 -17.69
N TYR A 68 -0.76 10.26 -16.54
CA TYR A 68 -1.21 8.97 -16.04
C TYR A 68 -2.72 8.94 -15.78
N HIS A 69 -3.29 10.00 -15.21
CA HIS A 69 -4.73 10.10 -14.98
C HIS A 69 -5.55 9.92 -16.26
N HIS A 70 -5.09 10.44 -17.40
CA HIS A 70 -5.72 10.22 -18.70
C HIS A 70 -5.42 8.83 -19.28
N TYR A 71 -4.21 8.32 -19.04
CA TYR A 71 -3.76 7.05 -19.60
C TYR A 71 -4.37 5.84 -18.89
N LYS A 72 -4.58 5.90 -17.56
CA LYS A 72 -4.99 4.73 -16.76
C LYS A 72 -6.26 4.04 -17.25
N LYS A 73 -7.21 4.79 -17.82
CA LYS A 73 -8.45 4.22 -18.39
C LYS A 73 -8.16 3.29 -19.57
N ALA A 74 -7.11 3.56 -20.34
CA ALA A 74 -6.69 2.69 -21.43
C ALA A 74 -6.10 1.36 -20.96
N LEU A 75 -5.72 1.26 -19.67
CA LEU A 75 -5.21 0.02 -19.05
C LEU A 75 -6.32 -0.94 -18.62
N LEU A 76 -7.58 -0.49 -18.58
CA LEU A 76 -8.70 -1.30 -18.08
C LEU A 76 -8.87 -2.64 -18.83
N PRO A 77 -8.69 -2.74 -20.17
CA PRO A 77 -8.71 -4.03 -20.87
C PRO A 77 -7.63 -5.01 -20.38
N GLU A 78 -6.42 -4.52 -20.09
CA GLU A 78 -5.32 -5.34 -19.58
C GLU A 78 -5.60 -5.81 -18.13
N VAL A 79 -6.10 -4.91 -17.29
CA VAL A 79 -6.53 -5.22 -15.90
C VAL A 79 -7.63 -6.27 -15.90
N ARG A 80 -8.64 -6.10 -16.76
CA ARG A 80 -9.76 -7.05 -16.94
C ARG A 80 -9.28 -8.42 -17.40
N LYS A 81 -8.35 -8.44 -18.36
CA LYS A 81 -7.76 -9.69 -18.86
C LYS A 81 -7.00 -10.41 -17.74
N ALA A 82 -6.13 -9.70 -17.01
CA ALA A 82 -5.39 -10.26 -15.89
C ALA A 82 -6.32 -10.86 -14.83
N PHE A 83 -7.39 -10.15 -14.46
CA PHE A 83 -8.39 -10.65 -13.51
C PHE A 83 -9.09 -11.92 -14.03
N ARG A 84 -9.56 -11.93 -15.29
CA ARG A 84 -10.26 -13.09 -15.87
C ARG A 84 -9.36 -14.31 -15.96
N ASP A 85 -8.09 -14.12 -16.30
CA ASP A 85 -7.12 -15.21 -16.38
C ASP A 85 -6.87 -15.83 -15.00
N LEU A 86 -6.87 -15.03 -13.92
CA LEU A 86 -6.79 -15.53 -12.53
C LEU A 86 -8.12 -16.18 -12.10
N ALA A 87 -9.25 -15.58 -12.42
CA ALA A 87 -10.57 -16.11 -12.07
C ALA A 87 -10.85 -17.48 -12.71
N GLY A 88 -10.21 -17.79 -13.83
CA GLY A 88 -10.25 -19.12 -14.41
C GLY A 88 -9.42 -20.19 -13.68
N GLN A 89 -8.61 -19.77 -12.69
CA GLN A 89 -7.67 -20.64 -11.97
C GLN A 89 -7.98 -20.76 -10.47
N HIS A 90 -8.83 -19.89 -9.94
CA HIS A 90 -9.13 -19.79 -8.50
C HIS A 90 -10.64 -19.70 -8.26
N ASP A 91 -11.14 -20.38 -7.25
CA ASP A 91 -12.56 -20.36 -6.86
C ASP A 91 -12.97 -19.01 -6.25
N ILE A 92 -12.04 -18.34 -5.55
CA ILE A 92 -12.25 -17.05 -4.88
C ILE A 92 -11.09 -16.12 -5.20
N ILE A 93 -11.40 -14.89 -5.58
CA ILE A 93 -10.43 -13.81 -5.70
C ILE A 93 -10.82 -12.68 -4.75
N VAL A 94 -9.92 -12.37 -3.82
CA VAL A 94 -10.04 -11.17 -2.98
C VAL A 94 -9.42 -10.00 -3.72
N ILE A 95 -10.21 -8.93 -3.91
CA ILE A 95 -9.76 -7.70 -4.59
C ILE A 95 -9.52 -6.64 -3.53
N GLU A 96 -8.34 -6.04 -3.58
CA GLU A 96 -7.96 -4.91 -2.73
C GLU A 96 -8.02 -3.61 -3.54
N GLY A 97 -8.73 -2.61 -3.01
CA GLY A 97 -8.73 -1.25 -3.55
C GLY A 97 -7.45 -0.48 -3.21
N ALA A 98 -7.39 0.77 -3.62
CA ALA A 98 -6.31 1.69 -3.28
C ALA A 98 -6.86 3.10 -2.99
N GLY A 99 -6.32 3.75 -1.95
CA GLY A 99 -6.85 5.02 -1.47
C GLY A 99 -8.26 4.90 -0.91
N SER A 100 -9.11 5.85 -1.20
CA SER A 100 -10.52 5.86 -0.75
C SER A 100 -11.48 5.83 -1.94
N PRO A 101 -12.58 5.06 -1.88
CA PRO A 101 -13.63 5.13 -2.90
C PRO A 101 -14.39 6.47 -2.87
N ALA A 102 -14.22 7.27 -1.82
CA ALA A 102 -14.81 8.60 -1.68
C ALA A 102 -13.98 9.73 -2.31
N GLU A 103 -12.91 9.42 -3.04
CA GLU A 103 -12.17 10.41 -3.84
C GLU A 103 -12.94 10.76 -5.12
N ILE A 104 -14.07 11.47 -4.95
CA ILE A 104 -15.05 11.78 -5.98
C ILE A 104 -14.46 12.53 -7.18
N ASN A 105 -13.40 13.30 -6.97
CA ASN A 105 -12.65 14.00 -8.02
C ASN A 105 -11.87 13.04 -8.95
N LEU A 106 -11.68 11.79 -8.56
CA LEU A 106 -10.96 10.76 -9.32
C LEU A 106 -11.88 9.66 -9.87
N ALA A 107 -13.18 9.70 -9.52
CA ALA A 107 -14.14 8.63 -9.79
C ALA A 107 -14.32 8.32 -11.30
N GLU A 108 -14.27 9.34 -12.18
CA GLU A 108 -14.47 9.15 -13.63
C GLU A 108 -13.49 8.16 -14.26
N ASN A 109 -12.23 8.15 -13.77
CA ASN A 109 -11.17 7.29 -14.31
C ASN A 109 -10.73 6.24 -13.27
N ASP A 110 -11.62 5.85 -12.36
CA ASP A 110 -11.31 4.85 -11.34
C ASP A 110 -11.18 3.45 -11.95
N ILE A 111 -10.02 2.84 -11.75
CA ILE A 111 -9.72 1.45 -12.14
C ILE A 111 -9.35 0.58 -10.93
N VAL A 112 -9.54 1.07 -9.71
CA VAL A 112 -9.06 0.41 -8.48
C VAL A 112 -10.14 0.16 -7.44
N ASN A 113 -11.11 1.07 -7.29
CA ASN A 113 -12.18 0.98 -6.29
C ASN A 113 -13.53 0.68 -6.94
N MET A 114 -14.50 1.59 -6.84
CA MET A 114 -15.86 1.36 -7.34
C MET A 114 -15.92 1.19 -8.87
N GLY A 115 -15.06 1.89 -9.62
CA GLY A 115 -14.95 1.70 -11.07
C GLY A 115 -14.53 0.28 -11.45
N LEU A 116 -13.58 -0.31 -10.71
CA LEU A 116 -13.20 -1.71 -10.89
C LEU A 116 -14.31 -2.66 -10.43
N ALA A 117 -14.92 -2.40 -9.28
CA ALA A 117 -16.02 -3.21 -8.77
C ALA A 117 -17.19 -3.29 -9.76
N ARG A 118 -17.53 -2.14 -10.40
CA ARG A 118 -18.54 -2.07 -11.47
C ARG A 118 -18.14 -2.91 -12.68
N GLU A 119 -16.90 -2.76 -13.12
CA GLU A 119 -16.36 -3.47 -14.29
C GLU A 119 -16.36 -4.98 -14.13
N LEU A 120 -16.08 -5.46 -12.92
CA LEU A 120 -16.01 -6.88 -12.60
C LEU A 120 -17.31 -7.44 -12.01
N ASN A 121 -18.33 -6.59 -11.80
CA ASN A 121 -19.55 -6.90 -11.09
C ASN A 121 -19.29 -7.54 -9.72
N ALA A 122 -18.34 -7.00 -8.98
CA ALA A 122 -17.91 -7.51 -7.69
C ALA A 122 -18.69 -6.87 -6.54
N PRO A 123 -19.09 -7.64 -5.51
CA PRO A 123 -19.56 -7.09 -4.25
C PRO A 123 -18.41 -6.37 -3.51
N VAL A 124 -18.75 -5.37 -2.72
CA VAL A 124 -17.80 -4.54 -2.01
C VAL A 124 -18.01 -4.65 -0.51
N LEU A 125 -16.94 -4.87 0.23
CA LEU A 125 -16.90 -4.71 1.68
C LEU A 125 -16.12 -3.43 1.99
N LEU A 126 -16.81 -2.48 2.67
CA LEU A 126 -16.21 -1.23 3.08
C LEU A 126 -15.52 -1.42 4.43
N VAL A 127 -14.20 -1.23 4.48
CA VAL A 127 -13.41 -1.43 5.70
C VAL A 127 -12.99 -0.07 6.28
N GLY A 128 -13.32 0.18 7.56
CA GLY A 128 -12.93 1.40 8.27
C GLY A 128 -11.90 1.13 9.37
N ASP A 129 -10.85 1.93 9.42
CA ASP A 129 -9.83 1.91 10.47
C ASP A 129 -10.27 2.77 11.66
N ILE A 130 -10.60 2.14 12.81
CA ILE A 130 -11.06 2.86 14.01
C ILE A 130 -9.92 3.44 14.85
N ASP A 131 -8.70 2.93 14.69
CA ASP A 131 -7.55 3.33 15.53
C ASP A 131 -7.19 4.81 15.36
N ARG A 132 -7.47 5.38 14.18
CA ARG A 132 -7.22 6.80 13.87
C ARG A 132 -8.31 7.76 14.36
N GLY A 133 -9.45 7.24 14.86
CA GLY A 133 -10.62 8.01 15.21
C GLY A 133 -11.46 8.46 14.01
N GLY A 134 -12.73 8.83 14.27
CA GLY A 134 -13.64 9.32 13.24
C GLY A 134 -14.20 8.28 12.28
N VAL A 135 -14.06 6.99 12.56
CA VAL A 135 -14.43 5.88 11.65
C VAL A 135 -15.89 5.94 11.21
N PHE A 136 -16.84 6.30 12.09
CA PHE A 136 -18.25 6.43 11.75
C PHE A 136 -18.50 7.50 10.69
N ALA A 137 -17.84 8.66 10.84
CA ALA A 137 -17.94 9.74 9.86
C ALA A 137 -17.31 9.34 8.52
N GLN A 138 -16.18 8.63 8.54
CA GLN A 138 -15.52 8.15 7.34
C GLN A 138 -16.40 7.13 6.60
N LEU A 139 -16.94 6.13 7.28
CA LEU A 139 -17.78 5.10 6.69
C LEU A 139 -19.08 5.66 6.14
N TYR A 140 -19.77 6.46 6.96
CA TYR A 140 -21.01 7.14 6.54
C TYR A 140 -20.74 8.06 5.33
N GLY A 141 -19.76 8.94 5.44
CA GLY A 141 -19.39 9.86 4.35
C GLY A 141 -18.96 9.13 3.09
N THR A 142 -18.23 8.05 3.20
CA THR A 142 -17.85 7.22 2.04
C THR A 142 -19.08 6.61 1.37
N ALA A 143 -19.99 6.01 2.13
CA ALA A 143 -21.21 5.42 1.60
C ALA A 143 -22.13 6.45 0.92
N GLU A 144 -22.15 7.69 1.43
CA GLU A 144 -22.96 8.78 0.84
C GLU A 144 -22.31 9.44 -0.39
N LEU A 145 -20.97 9.47 -0.46
CA LEU A 145 -20.24 10.13 -1.55
C LEU A 145 -20.02 9.21 -2.76
N VAL A 146 -20.10 7.90 -2.59
CA VAL A 146 -20.07 6.95 -3.69
C VAL A 146 -21.29 7.17 -4.58
N ASP A 147 -21.08 7.04 -5.90
CA ASP A 147 -22.15 7.14 -6.89
C ASP A 147 -23.33 6.24 -6.50
N PRO A 148 -24.59 6.74 -6.53
CA PRO A 148 -25.78 5.97 -6.17
C PRO A 148 -25.89 4.62 -6.90
N ASP A 149 -25.46 4.53 -8.15
CA ASP A 149 -25.50 3.30 -8.96
C ASP A 149 -24.48 2.26 -8.43
N ASP A 150 -23.40 2.72 -7.80
CA ASP A 150 -22.37 1.84 -7.21
C ASP A 150 -22.60 1.56 -5.72
N ARG A 151 -23.35 2.41 -5.02
CA ARG A 151 -23.66 2.23 -3.60
C ARG A 151 -24.29 0.87 -3.32
N GLY A 152 -25.18 0.41 -4.20
CA GLY A 152 -25.80 -0.90 -4.10
C GLY A 152 -24.84 -2.09 -4.18
N ARG A 153 -23.56 -1.86 -4.54
CA ARG A 153 -22.51 -2.91 -4.51
C ARG A 153 -21.86 -3.05 -3.13
N ILE A 154 -22.05 -2.07 -2.24
CA ILE A 154 -21.53 -2.15 -0.88
C ILE A 154 -22.44 -3.03 -0.06
N GLU A 155 -22.07 -4.28 0.09
CA GLU A 155 -22.89 -5.31 0.77
C GLU A 155 -22.59 -5.41 2.26
N GLY A 156 -21.55 -4.76 2.74
CA GLY A 156 -21.22 -4.80 4.15
C GLY A 156 -20.12 -3.83 4.58
N ILE A 157 -20.12 -3.57 5.88
CA ILE A 157 -19.12 -2.73 6.54
C ILE A 157 -18.33 -3.60 7.52
N ILE A 158 -17.02 -3.38 7.61
CA ILE A 158 -16.14 -3.99 8.60
C ILE A 158 -15.41 -2.89 9.35
N ILE A 159 -15.45 -2.93 10.67
CA ILE A 159 -14.62 -2.08 11.54
C ILE A 159 -13.31 -2.81 11.81
N ASN A 160 -12.19 -2.19 11.49
CA ASN A 160 -10.86 -2.81 11.68
C ASN A 160 -10.06 -2.10 12.76
N LYS A 161 -9.11 -2.84 13.36
CA LYS A 161 -8.17 -2.39 14.40
C LYS A 161 -8.84 -1.92 15.69
N PHE A 162 -9.93 -2.54 16.07
CA PHE A 162 -10.65 -2.18 17.29
C PHE A 162 -9.86 -2.56 18.55
N ARG A 163 -9.86 -1.65 19.52
CA ARG A 163 -9.31 -1.86 20.86
C ARG A 163 -10.39 -1.55 21.90
N GLY A 164 -10.65 -2.46 22.81
CA GLY A 164 -11.60 -2.25 23.89
C GLY A 164 -12.78 -3.21 23.89
N ASP A 165 -13.88 -2.82 24.54
CA ASP A 165 -15.09 -3.62 24.67
C ASP A 165 -16.06 -3.33 23.52
N VAL A 166 -16.39 -4.36 22.75
CA VAL A 166 -17.31 -4.30 21.60
C VAL A 166 -18.74 -3.89 22.04
N GLU A 167 -19.15 -4.20 23.28
CA GLU A 167 -20.47 -3.82 23.78
C GLU A 167 -20.66 -2.29 23.81
N ILE A 168 -19.59 -1.55 24.09
CA ILE A 168 -19.63 -0.07 24.05
C ILE A 168 -19.78 0.45 22.61
N LEU A 169 -19.29 -0.30 21.63
CA LEU A 169 -19.35 0.10 20.22
C LEU A 169 -20.71 -0.17 19.58
N LYS A 170 -21.43 -1.20 20.05
CA LYS A 170 -22.68 -1.67 19.46
C LYS A 170 -23.70 -0.60 19.11
N PRO A 171 -24.05 0.33 20.02
CA PRO A 171 -25.04 1.38 19.69
C PRO A 171 -24.59 2.27 18.50
N GLY A 172 -23.29 2.45 18.33
CA GLY A 172 -22.74 3.17 17.20
C GLY A 172 -22.83 2.39 15.90
N LEU A 173 -22.66 1.06 15.96
CA LEU A 173 -22.82 0.17 14.81
C LEU A 173 -24.26 0.16 14.32
N GLU A 174 -25.22 -0.03 15.24
CA GLU A 174 -26.67 0.02 14.94
C GLU A 174 -27.06 1.37 14.30
N MET A 175 -26.57 2.48 14.84
CA MET A 175 -26.81 3.81 14.24
C MET A 175 -26.20 3.93 12.83
N LEU A 176 -25.04 3.33 12.58
CA LEU A 176 -24.41 3.35 11.25
C LEU A 176 -25.25 2.54 10.25
N GLU A 177 -25.70 1.35 10.63
CA GLU A 177 -26.59 0.50 9.83
C GLU A 177 -27.91 1.22 9.49
N ASP A 178 -28.56 1.83 10.50
CA ASP A 178 -29.79 2.60 10.31
C ASP A 178 -29.63 3.77 9.34
N ARG A 179 -28.46 4.44 9.36
CA ARG A 179 -28.19 5.60 8.51
C ARG A 179 -27.79 5.22 7.09
N THR A 180 -27.02 4.15 6.93
CA THR A 180 -26.47 3.75 5.63
C THR A 180 -27.36 2.75 4.91
N GLY A 181 -28.15 1.98 5.64
CA GLY A 181 -28.84 0.79 5.11
C GLY A 181 -27.89 -0.36 4.78
N ILE A 182 -26.62 -0.30 5.22
CA ILE A 182 -25.59 -1.30 4.93
C ILE A 182 -25.25 -2.02 6.23
N PRO A 183 -25.28 -3.37 6.27
CA PRO A 183 -25.03 -4.14 7.49
C PRO A 183 -23.55 -4.04 7.91
N VAL A 184 -23.31 -3.97 9.23
CA VAL A 184 -21.97 -4.13 9.80
C VAL A 184 -21.70 -5.61 10.03
N LEU A 185 -20.86 -6.20 9.19
CA LEU A 185 -20.58 -7.63 9.18
C LEU A 185 -19.64 -8.07 10.30
N GLY A 186 -18.85 -7.16 10.85
CA GLY A 186 -17.97 -7.51 11.95
C GLY A 186 -17.06 -6.39 12.41
N VAL A 187 -16.48 -6.64 13.58
CA VAL A 187 -15.47 -5.78 14.21
C VAL A 187 -14.22 -6.64 14.42
N LEU A 188 -13.13 -6.28 13.74
CA LEU A 188 -11.86 -6.96 13.84
C LEU A 188 -11.01 -6.30 14.94
N PRO A 189 -10.48 -7.06 15.88
CA PRO A 189 -9.60 -6.50 16.89
C PRO A 189 -8.28 -6.03 16.29
N MET A 190 -7.57 -5.19 17.01
CA MET A 190 -6.18 -4.89 16.71
C MET A 190 -5.35 -6.16 16.88
N ILE A 191 -4.67 -6.55 15.84
CA ILE A 191 -3.78 -7.71 15.81
C ILE A 191 -2.36 -7.18 15.64
N ASP A 192 -1.45 -7.61 16.49
CA ASP A 192 -0.02 -7.32 16.32
C ASP A 192 0.59 -8.45 15.49
N VAL A 193 0.81 -8.16 14.23
CA VAL A 193 1.39 -9.11 13.26
C VAL A 193 2.65 -8.50 12.69
N ASP A 194 3.74 -9.24 12.73
CA ASP A 194 5.00 -8.84 12.11
C ASP A 194 4.95 -9.13 10.60
N LEU A 195 4.46 -8.15 9.85
CA LEU A 195 4.39 -8.18 8.39
C LEU A 195 5.39 -7.19 7.80
N ASP A 196 5.90 -7.50 6.62
CA ASP A 196 6.67 -6.53 5.83
C ASP A 196 5.80 -5.30 5.51
N ASP A 197 6.37 -4.13 5.70
CA ASP A 197 5.68 -2.88 5.42
C ASP A 197 5.54 -2.65 3.91
N GLU A 198 4.40 -2.09 3.51
CA GLU A 198 4.10 -1.83 2.10
C GLU A 198 4.87 -0.62 1.56
N ASP A 199 4.98 0.44 2.36
CA ASP A 199 5.50 1.71 1.90
C ASP A 199 6.47 2.37 2.91
N SER A 200 7.06 3.48 2.49
CA SER A 200 8.02 4.28 3.26
C SER A 200 7.40 5.06 4.44
N LEU A 201 6.10 4.91 4.72
CA LEU A 201 5.42 5.47 5.90
C LEU A 201 5.45 4.54 7.10
N SER A 202 6.17 3.42 6.99
CA SER A 202 6.33 2.43 8.03
C SER A 202 6.79 3.00 9.36
N SER A 203 6.21 2.51 10.44
CA SER A 203 6.66 2.82 11.81
C SER A 203 8.07 2.27 12.10
N ARG A 204 8.54 1.26 11.35
CA ARG A 204 9.92 0.73 11.46
C ARG A 204 10.96 1.80 11.12
N LEU A 205 10.65 2.70 10.17
CA LEU A 205 11.54 3.79 9.79
C LEU A 205 11.73 4.86 10.89
N THR A 206 10.99 4.76 11.98
CA THR A 206 11.07 5.66 13.15
C THR A 206 11.44 4.93 14.45
N ARG A 207 11.61 3.61 14.40
CA ARG A 207 12.06 2.84 15.58
C ARG A 207 13.48 3.24 15.99
N ASN A 208 13.68 3.34 17.28
CA ASN A 208 14.99 3.61 17.88
C ASN A 208 15.19 2.63 19.05
N THR A 209 15.52 1.40 18.72
CA THR A 209 15.90 0.37 19.68
C THR A 209 17.41 0.41 19.87
N LYS A 210 17.88 0.23 21.11
CA LYS A 210 19.32 0.18 21.42
C LYS A 210 19.73 -1.25 21.72
N ASN A 211 20.20 -1.94 20.69
CA ASN A 211 20.85 -3.24 20.80
C ASN A 211 22.39 -3.08 20.69
N PRO A 212 23.18 -4.11 21.04
CA PRO A 212 24.63 -4.02 21.00
C PRO A 212 25.24 -3.58 19.67
N ILE A 213 24.63 -3.95 18.54
CA ILE A 213 25.08 -3.56 17.20
C ILE A 213 24.11 -2.50 16.66
N ASP A 214 24.62 -1.31 16.37
CA ASP A 214 23.88 -0.18 15.78
C ASP A 214 24.13 -0.08 14.27
N ILE A 215 23.08 -0.32 13.50
CA ILE A 215 23.12 -0.24 12.03
C ILE A 215 22.31 0.98 11.58
N SER A 216 22.99 1.94 10.94
CA SER A 216 22.35 3.14 10.38
C SER A 216 22.15 3.00 8.89
N VAL A 217 20.90 3.05 8.44
CA VAL A 217 20.53 3.10 7.03
C VAL A 217 20.21 4.55 6.66
N ILE A 218 20.86 5.07 5.64
CA ILE A 218 20.58 6.43 5.15
C ILE A 218 19.21 6.45 4.50
N ARG A 219 18.25 7.18 5.08
CA ARG A 219 16.88 7.31 4.58
C ARG A 219 16.84 8.31 3.43
N LEU A 220 17.24 7.83 2.24
CA LEU A 220 17.13 8.61 1.01
C LEU A 220 15.66 8.96 0.72
N PRO A 221 15.38 10.13 0.08
CA PRO A 221 13.99 10.54 -0.24
C PRO A 221 13.20 9.50 -1.04
N ARG A 222 13.88 8.76 -1.91
CA ARG A 222 13.26 7.72 -2.75
C ARG A 222 13.87 6.34 -2.48
N LEU A 223 14.12 6.07 -1.19
CA LEU A 223 14.56 4.77 -0.69
C LEU A 223 13.69 3.65 -1.26
N SER A 224 14.32 2.65 -1.84
CA SER A 224 13.68 1.51 -2.49
C SER A 224 14.01 0.23 -1.74
N ASN A 225 13.02 -0.69 -1.65
CA ASN A 225 13.17 -2.02 -1.03
C ASN A 225 13.76 -1.99 0.38
N PHE A 226 13.34 -1.04 1.21
CA PHE A 226 13.82 -0.91 2.59
C PHE A 226 13.55 -2.16 3.44
N THR A 227 12.58 -2.98 3.06
CA THR A 227 12.29 -4.27 3.72
C THR A 227 13.42 -5.29 3.61
N ASP A 228 14.38 -5.09 2.69
CA ASP A 228 15.58 -5.95 2.60
C ASP A 228 16.46 -5.85 3.86
N PHE A 229 16.34 -4.75 4.61
CA PHE A 229 17.09 -4.56 5.87
C PHE A 229 16.40 -5.20 7.08
N ASN A 230 15.16 -5.68 6.97
CA ASN A 230 14.46 -6.37 8.05
C ASN A 230 15.24 -7.61 8.53
N ALA A 231 15.96 -8.28 7.62
CA ALA A 231 16.80 -9.43 7.95
C ALA A 231 17.99 -9.07 8.88
N LEU A 232 18.35 -7.79 8.98
CA LEU A 232 19.40 -7.31 9.88
C LEU A 232 18.88 -7.00 11.29
N GLU A 233 17.57 -6.96 11.49
CA GLU A 233 16.94 -6.78 12.80
C GLU A 233 16.92 -8.12 13.56
N VAL A 234 18.07 -8.51 14.09
CA VAL A 234 18.17 -9.72 14.91
C VAL A 234 17.81 -9.39 16.35
N LYS A 235 16.81 -10.08 16.91
CA LYS A 235 16.31 -9.84 18.25
C LYS A 235 17.44 -9.80 19.28
N ASP A 236 17.47 -8.73 20.07
CA ASP A 236 18.42 -8.49 21.16
C ASP A 236 19.91 -8.39 20.74
N LEU A 237 20.23 -8.44 19.45
CA LEU A 237 21.59 -8.38 18.94
C LEU A 237 21.87 -7.10 18.15
N SER A 238 21.02 -6.76 17.17
CA SER A 238 21.20 -5.60 16.32
C SER A 238 19.94 -4.75 16.25
N SER A 239 20.12 -3.46 16.02
CA SER A 239 19.07 -2.51 15.73
C SER A 239 19.35 -1.82 14.42
N VAL A 240 18.32 -1.73 13.57
CA VAL A 240 18.37 -0.96 12.33
C VAL A 240 17.61 0.34 12.55
N ARG A 241 18.25 1.47 12.31
CA ARG A 241 17.62 2.79 12.36
C ARG A 241 17.84 3.53 11.05
N TYR A 242 16.80 4.25 10.65
CA TYR A 242 16.79 5.01 9.41
C TYR A 242 17.02 6.48 9.72
N ILE A 243 18.08 7.06 9.18
CA ILE A 243 18.50 8.42 9.47
C ILE A 243 18.42 9.32 8.22
N LYS A 244 18.00 10.55 8.40
CA LYS A 244 17.91 11.57 7.35
C LYS A 244 18.62 12.89 7.69
N ASP A 245 19.13 12.99 8.91
CA ASP A 245 19.80 14.20 9.40
C ASP A 245 21.14 13.81 10.03
N VAL A 246 22.16 14.63 9.80
CA VAL A 246 23.51 14.43 10.38
C VAL A 246 23.48 14.25 11.89
N ARG A 247 22.59 14.97 12.58
CA ARG A 247 22.43 14.89 14.04
C ARG A 247 21.96 13.52 14.53
N GLU A 248 21.33 12.74 13.67
CA GLU A 248 20.83 11.39 13.97
C GLU A 248 21.91 10.32 13.75
N LEU A 249 22.99 10.63 13.01
CA LEU A 249 24.02 9.66 12.62
C LEU A 249 24.71 9.05 13.85
N GLY A 250 25.22 9.87 14.75
CA GLY A 250 25.95 9.38 15.92
C GLY A 250 27.21 8.60 15.54
N HIS A 251 27.43 7.45 16.19
CA HIS A 251 28.57 6.56 15.93
C HIS A 251 28.07 5.12 15.75
N PRO A 252 27.45 4.79 14.61
CA PRO A 252 26.97 3.45 14.34
C PRO A 252 28.12 2.46 14.08
N ASP A 253 27.88 1.17 14.34
CA ASP A 253 28.82 0.11 13.97
C ASP A 253 28.84 -0.14 12.45
N MET A 254 27.73 0.15 11.77
CA MET A 254 27.61 0.01 10.32
C MET A 254 26.74 1.13 9.74
N ILE A 255 27.15 1.63 8.57
CA ILE A 255 26.35 2.54 7.75
C ILE A 255 25.98 1.84 6.45
N ILE A 256 24.71 1.91 6.07
CA ILE A 256 24.21 1.37 4.80
C ILE A 256 23.74 2.54 3.94
N LEU A 257 24.32 2.65 2.74
CA LEU A 257 23.80 3.46 1.65
C LEU A 257 22.88 2.59 0.79
N PRO A 258 21.55 2.75 0.89
CA PRO A 258 20.60 1.87 0.23
C PRO A 258 20.41 2.19 -1.25
N GLY A 259 19.74 1.30 -1.97
CA GLY A 259 19.24 1.58 -3.30
C GLY A 259 18.14 2.65 -3.30
N THR A 260 18.05 3.37 -4.40
CA THR A 260 17.05 4.42 -4.59
C THR A 260 16.47 4.43 -6.00
N LYS A 261 15.25 4.91 -6.13
CA LYS A 261 14.57 5.03 -7.43
C LYS A 261 15.12 6.18 -8.29
N ASN A 262 15.69 7.22 -7.68
CA ASN A 262 16.28 8.36 -8.39
C ASN A 262 17.68 8.69 -7.84
N THR A 263 18.67 7.99 -8.36
CA THR A 263 20.05 8.04 -7.86
C THR A 263 20.65 9.45 -7.95
N MET A 264 20.37 10.21 -9.00
CA MET A 264 20.98 11.52 -9.20
C MET A 264 20.46 12.55 -8.20
N ASP A 265 19.13 12.64 -8.03
CA ASP A 265 18.53 13.58 -7.10
C ASP A 265 18.83 13.21 -5.65
N ASP A 266 18.81 11.91 -5.34
CA ASP A 266 19.10 11.43 -3.99
C ASP A 266 20.58 11.58 -3.63
N LEU A 267 21.50 11.48 -4.58
CA LEU A 267 22.91 11.85 -4.38
C LEU A 267 23.05 13.36 -4.11
N LEU A 268 22.34 14.19 -4.85
CA LEU A 268 22.35 15.64 -4.61
C LEU A 268 21.80 15.97 -3.21
N TRP A 269 20.71 15.31 -2.82
CA TRP A 269 20.15 15.45 -1.48
C TRP A 269 21.15 15.00 -0.40
N LEU A 270 21.85 13.88 -0.58
CA LEU A 270 22.84 13.37 0.35
C LEU A 270 23.97 14.39 0.59
N ARG A 271 24.41 15.08 -0.48
CA ARG A 271 25.40 16.15 -0.41
C ARG A 271 24.88 17.39 0.31
N GLN A 272 23.67 17.82 -0.02
CA GLN A 272 23.04 19.00 0.58
C GLN A 272 22.68 18.81 2.05
N SER A 273 22.36 17.60 2.47
CA SER A 273 22.05 17.27 3.87
C SER A 273 23.29 17.26 4.77
N GLY A 274 24.50 17.24 4.18
CA GLY A 274 25.78 17.13 4.92
C GLY A 274 26.13 15.69 5.32
N LEU A 275 25.27 14.71 5.09
CA LEU A 275 25.53 13.32 5.46
C LEU A 275 26.72 12.73 4.69
N GLU A 276 26.94 13.13 3.41
CA GLU A 276 28.09 12.64 2.62
C GLU A 276 29.43 12.97 3.33
N ALA A 277 29.53 14.09 4.04
CA ALA A 277 30.76 14.51 4.70
C ALA A 277 31.05 13.76 6.01
N GLU A 278 30.02 13.13 6.60
CA GLU A 278 30.11 12.44 7.89
C GLU A 278 30.17 10.91 7.73
N ILE A 279 29.91 10.40 6.51
CA ILE A 279 30.02 8.98 6.14
C ILE A 279 31.43 8.65 5.67
#